data_23ea57749dd010f2e20d32fbd6c88625
#
_entry.id   23ea57749dd010f2e20d32fbd6c88625
#
_cell.length_a   1.000
_cell.length_b   1.000
_cell.length_c   1.000
_cell.angle_alpha   90.00
_cell.angle_beta   90.00
_cell.angle_gamma   90.00
#
_symmetry.space_group_name_H-M   'P 1'
#
loop_
_entity.id
_entity.type
_entity.pdbx_description
1 polymer ?
#
loop_
_entity_poly.entity_id
_entity_poly.type
_entity_poly.pdbx_seq_one_letter_code
_entity_poly.pdbx_strand_id
1 'polypeptide(L)'
;LATATAVRDARAGSRVLIVSTDQAHSIGDVLGTAVTPTGLREPTRVLADDADAGGGFLDALALDTLALLAARWREIADLFSGRFPESDLGDIAPEELSALPGIQEVLGLHEVGELATSGQWDHVAVDCASTADALRMLTLPATFGLYLERAWPRHRRLSTGGDDARTAAVIALLERISAGTEQLSSLLTDGERVSAHLVMTAERVVAAEAVRTLGSLALMGVQVGELIVNQVLVQDDSYEYHNLPEHPAF
;
A
#
# COMPACT_ATOMS: atom_id res chain seq x y z
N LEU A 1 -2.49 -8.49 12.69
CA LEU A 1 -2.10 -7.51 13.72
C LEU A 1 -2.52 -6.10 13.32
N ALA A 2 -2.23 -5.65 12.07
CA ALA A 2 -2.68 -4.35 11.56
C ALA A 2 -4.18 -4.14 11.79
N THR A 3 -5.00 -5.14 11.47
CA THR A 3 -6.45 -5.15 11.70
C THR A 3 -6.81 -4.97 13.17
N ALA A 4 -6.11 -5.66 14.09
CA ALA A 4 -6.37 -5.55 15.52
C ALA A 4 -6.05 -4.15 16.06
N THR A 5 -4.96 -3.55 15.59
CA THR A 5 -4.59 -2.17 15.92
C THR A 5 -5.64 -1.19 15.39
N ALA A 6 -6.06 -1.33 14.14
CA ALA A 6 -7.09 -0.48 13.54
C ALA A 6 -8.44 -0.56 14.30
N VAL A 7 -8.86 -1.77 14.69
CA VAL A 7 -10.07 -1.97 15.51
C VAL A 7 -9.94 -1.33 16.89
N ARG A 8 -8.76 -1.47 17.54
CA ARG A 8 -8.49 -0.84 18.84
C ARG A 8 -8.61 0.67 18.77
N ASP A 9 -8.01 1.28 17.77
CA ASP A 9 -7.97 2.74 17.62
C ASP A 9 -9.34 3.31 17.24
N ALA A 10 -10.10 2.59 16.40
CA ALA A 10 -11.47 2.93 16.10
C ALA A 10 -12.38 2.88 17.35
N ARG A 11 -12.23 1.84 18.19
CA ARG A 11 -12.96 1.73 19.47
C ARG A 11 -12.53 2.77 20.50
N ALA A 12 -11.34 3.34 20.36
CA ALA A 12 -10.86 4.45 21.18
C ALA A 12 -11.37 5.83 20.69
N GLY A 13 -12.20 5.87 19.66
CA GLY A 13 -12.84 7.08 19.15
C GLY A 13 -12.19 7.70 17.92
N SER A 14 -11.19 7.03 17.33
CA SER A 14 -10.52 7.52 16.12
C SER A 14 -11.27 7.10 14.85
N ARG A 15 -11.19 7.94 13.82
CA ARG A 15 -11.63 7.59 12.45
C ARG A 15 -10.46 6.87 11.78
N VAL A 16 -10.63 5.58 11.52
CA VAL A 16 -9.53 4.73 11.03
C VAL A 16 -9.87 4.15 9.66
N LEU A 17 -8.88 4.18 8.76
CA LEU A 17 -8.90 3.41 7.52
C LEU A 17 -7.82 2.33 7.59
N ILE A 18 -8.18 1.09 7.30
CA ILE A 18 -7.20 0.04 7.02
C ILE A 18 -7.18 -0.26 5.52
N VAL A 19 -5.99 -0.19 4.92
CA VAL A 19 -5.76 -0.49 3.50
C VAL A 19 -4.93 -1.76 3.41
N SER A 20 -5.43 -2.78 2.72
CA SER A 20 -4.65 -3.96 2.37
C SER A 20 -4.09 -3.81 0.96
N THR A 21 -2.78 -4.02 0.84
CA THR A 21 -2.08 -4.12 -0.44
C THR A 21 -1.79 -5.57 -0.83
N ASP A 22 -2.26 -6.53 -0.01
CA ASP A 22 -2.11 -7.95 -0.27
C ASP A 22 -3.13 -8.41 -1.32
N GLN A 23 -2.64 -8.99 -2.41
CA GLN A 23 -3.49 -9.54 -3.47
C GLN A 23 -4.31 -10.76 -3.02
N ALA A 24 -3.97 -11.40 -1.90
CA ALA A 24 -4.76 -12.48 -1.31
C ALA A 24 -6.09 -11.99 -0.69
N HIS A 25 -6.26 -10.67 -0.53
CA HIS A 25 -7.47 -10.02 -0.07
C HIS A 25 -8.04 -10.56 1.26
N SER A 26 -7.15 -11.01 2.15
CA SER A 26 -7.50 -11.66 3.43
C SER A 26 -8.15 -10.73 4.46
N ILE A 27 -8.13 -9.41 4.22
CA ILE A 27 -8.65 -8.43 5.19
C ILE A 27 -10.14 -8.63 5.51
N GLY A 28 -10.94 -9.00 4.50
CA GLY A 28 -12.36 -9.28 4.68
C GLY A 28 -12.63 -10.47 5.60
N ASP A 29 -11.84 -11.54 5.45
CA ASP A 29 -11.93 -12.75 6.26
C ASP A 29 -11.61 -12.45 7.73
N VAL A 30 -10.54 -11.67 7.98
CA VAL A 30 -10.14 -11.27 9.34
C VAL A 30 -11.19 -10.38 10.00
N LEU A 31 -11.84 -9.51 9.24
CA LEU A 31 -12.88 -8.60 9.75
C LEU A 31 -14.28 -9.23 9.80
N GLY A 32 -14.46 -10.41 9.22
CA GLY A 32 -15.78 -11.06 9.11
C GLY A 32 -16.76 -10.26 8.24
N THR A 33 -16.26 -9.43 7.34
CA THR A 33 -17.05 -8.54 6.48
C THR A 33 -16.53 -8.62 5.05
N ALA A 34 -17.44 -8.69 4.08
CA ALA A 34 -17.04 -8.70 2.68
C ALA A 34 -16.42 -7.33 2.30
N VAL A 35 -15.13 -7.34 2.00
CA VAL A 35 -14.40 -6.18 1.46
C VAL A 35 -14.02 -6.50 0.03
N THR A 36 -14.69 -5.86 -0.92
CA THR A 36 -14.44 -6.11 -2.34
C THR A 36 -13.20 -5.35 -2.80
N PRO A 37 -12.23 -6.01 -3.45
CA PRO A 37 -11.09 -5.33 -4.04
C PRO A 37 -11.54 -4.31 -5.07
N THR A 38 -10.97 -3.12 -5.01
CA THR A 38 -11.38 -2.01 -5.89
C THR A 38 -10.18 -1.13 -6.26
N GLY A 39 -10.24 -0.56 -7.46
CA GLY A 39 -9.38 0.54 -7.90
C GLY A 39 -9.96 1.92 -7.58
N LEU A 40 -11.07 1.99 -6.86
CA LEU A 40 -11.75 3.23 -6.48
C LEU A 40 -11.54 3.53 -5.00
N ARG A 41 -11.73 4.80 -4.61
CA ARG A 41 -11.63 5.27 -3.22
C ARG A 41 -12.96 5.04 -2.46
N GLU A 42 -13.46 3.83 -2.50
CA GLU A 42 -14.73 3.43 -1.89
C GLU A 42 -14.49 2.37 -0.82
N PRO A 43 -14.07 2.78 0.39
CA PRO A 43 -13.86 1.85 1.48
C PRO A 43 -15.18 1.30 2.00
N THR A 44 -15.14 0.09 2.52
CA THR A 44 -16.28 -0.55 3.20
C THR A 44 -16.27 -0.17 4.67
N ARG A 45 -17.37 0.35 5.20
CA ARG A 45 -17.57 0.59 6.64
C ARG A 45 -17.68 -0.74 7.37
N VAL A 46 -16.72 -1.03 8.25
CA VAL A 46 -16.65 -2.28 9.04
C VAL A 46 -17.17 -2.09 10.46
N LEU A 47 -16.75 -1.00 11.10
CA LEU A 47 -17.29 -0.59 12.40
C LEU A 47 -17.99 0.74 12.23
N ALA A 48 -19.26 0.78 12.61
CA ALA A 48 -20.01 2.01 12.58
C ALA A 48 -19.59 2.94 13.72
N ASP A 49 -19.87 4.21 13.52
CA ASP A 49 -19.79 5.23 14.56
C ASP A 49 -20.77 4.86 15.68
N ASP A 50 -20.23 4.46 16.81
CA ASP A 50 -21.03 4.28 18.03
C ASP A 50 -20.92 5.58 18.83
N ALA A 51 -21.94 6.42 18.72
CA ALA A 51 -21.97 7.73 19.38
C ALA A 51 -21.79 7.60 20.90
N ASP A 52 -22.15 6.46 21.49
CA ASP A 52 -21.94 6.15 22.91
C ASP A 52 -20.48 5.76 23.22
N ALA A 53 -19.70 5.35 22.20
CA ALA A 53 -18.30 4.94 22.32
C ALA A 53 -17.27 6.00 21.85
N GLY A 54 -17.69 7.26 21.65
CA GLY A 54 -16.80 8.37 21.33
C GLY A 54 -16.67 8.71 19.84
N GLY A 55 -17.51 8.17 18.96
CA GLY A 55 -17.62 8.61 17.57
C GLY A 55 -16.58 8.06 16.61
N GLY A 56 -15.82 7.03 17.00
CA GLY A 56 -14.81 6.39 16.13
C GLY A 56 -15.42 5.36 15.18
N PHE A 57 -14.77 5.17 14.05
CA PHE A 57 -15.20 4.17 13.06
C PHE A 57 -14.01 3.52 12.35
N LEU A 58 -14.26 2.38 11.74
CA LEU A 58 -13.31 1.66 10.92
C LEU A 58 -13.84 1.46 9.51
N ASP A 59 -13.11 1.97 8.56
CA ASP A 59 -13.27 1.67 7.15
C ASP A 59 -12.16 0.71 6.69
N ALA A 60 -12.48 -0.20 5.77
CA ALA A 60 -11.53 -1.13 5.17
C ALA A 60 -11.53 -1.00 3.65
N LEU A 61 -10.33 -1.02 3.07
CA LEU A 61 -10.10 -0.97 1.64
C LEU A 61 -9.12 -2.08 1.22
N ALA A 62 -9.56 -2.97 0.34
CA ALA A 62 -8.66 -3.87 -0.37
C ALA A 62 -8.31 -3.24 -1.72
N LEU A 63 -7.04 -2.90 -1.92
CA LEU A 63 -6.59 -2.16 -3.10
C LEU A 63 -6.29 -3.12 -4.25
N ASP A 64 -7.03 -3.01 -5.34
CA ASP A 64 -6.73 -3.65 -6.62
C ASP A 64 -5.90 -2.68 -7.48
N THR A 65 -4.60 -2.90 -7.52
CA THR A 65 -3.66 -2.02 -8.23
C THR A 65 -3.82 -2.07 -9.75
N LEU A 66 -4.30 -3.18 -10.31
CA LEU A 66 -4.58 -3.28 -11.75
C LEU A 66 -5.86 -2.51 -12.10
N ALA A 67 -6.91 -2.66 -11.31
CA ALA A 67 -8.14 -1.88 -11.47
C ALA A 67 -7.88 -0.37 -11.27
N LEU A 68 -7.00 -0.01 -10.33
CA LEU A 68 -6.56 1.36 -10.11
C LEU A 68 -5.83 1.92 -11.35
N LEU A 69 -4.88 1.14 -11.91
CA LEU A 69 -4.17 1.52 -13.14
C LEU A 69 -5.15 1.72 -14.30
N ALA A 70 -6.12 0.81 -14.47
CA ALA A 70 -7.17 0.92 -15.46
C ALA A 70 -8.03 2.19 -15.28
N ALA A 71 -8.37 2.53 -14.05
CA ALA A 71 -9.13 3.75 -13.75
C ALA A 71 -8.33 5.01 -14.10
N ARG A 72 -7.05 5.07 -13.72
CA ARG A 72 -6.17 6.20 -14.03
C ARG A 72 -5.88 6.33 -15.51
N TRP A 73 -5.76 5.21 -16.22
CA TRP A 73 -5.62 5.24 -17.68
C TRP A 73 -6.87 5.81 -18.35
N ARG A 74 -8.07 5.39 -17.95
CA ARG A 74 -9.33 5.91 -18.50
C ARG A 74 -9.46 7.41 -18.32
N GLU A 75 -9.14 7.94 -17.13
CA GLU A 75 -9.14 9.39 -16.89
C GLU A 75 -8.25 10.14 -17.91
N ILE A 76 -7.09 9.58 -18.24
CA ILE A 76 -6.15 10.17 -19.19
C ILE A 76 -6.68 10.02 -20.63
N ALA A 77 -7.15 8.84 -21.00
CA ALA A 77 -7.73 8.60 -22.32
C ALA A 77 -8.90 9.55 -22.60
N ASP A 78 -9.76 9.78 -21.61
CA ASP A 78 -10.88 10.74 -21.72
C ASP A 78 -10.40 12.18 -21.95
N LEU A 79 -9.33 12.61 -21.28
CA LEU A 79 -8.73 13.94 -21.48
C LEU A 79 -8.16 14.11 -22.90
N PHE A 80 -7.64 13.03 -23.49
CA PHE A 80 -7.05 13.05 -24.83
C PHE A 80 -8.06 12.81 -25.94
N SER A 81 -9.20 12.17 -25.67
CA SER A 81 -10.25 11.89 -26.66
C SER A 81 -10.77 13.15 -27.38
N GLY A 82 -10.86 14.26 -26.66
CA GLY A 82 -11.25 15.56 -27.24
C GLY A 82 -10.21 16.14 -28.20
N ARG A 83 -8.94 15.79 -28.05
CA ARG A 83 -7.82 16.28 -28.88
C ARG A 83 -7.50 15.33 -30.05
N PHE A 84 -7.76 14.06 -29.86
CA PHE A 84 -7.48 12.99 -30.81
C PHE A 84 -8.69 12.06 -30.97
N PRO A 85 -9.78 12.54 -31.62
CA PRO A 85 -11.04 11.81 -31.65
C PRO A 85 -10.99 10.48 -32.43
N GLU A 86 -9.98 10.28 -33.27
CA GLU A 86 -9.76 9.02 -34.01
C GLU A 86 -8.78 8.06 -33.31
N SER A 87 -8.38 8.34 -32.08
CA SER A 87 -7.42 7.51 -31.36
C SER A 87 -8.11 6.42 -30.53
N ASP A 88 -7.67 5.17 -30.70
CA ASP A 88 -8.14 3.99 -29.94
C ASP A 88 -7.50 3.93 -28.54
N LEU A 89 -7.41 5.08 -27.84
CA LEU A 89 -6.77 5.14 -26.51
C LEU A 89 -7.56 4.35 -25.47
N GLY A 90 -8.88 4.23 -25.64
CA GLY A 90 -9.72 3.42 -24.76
C GLY A 90 -9.50 1.91 -24.88
N ASP A 91 -8.90 1.45 -25.97
CA ASP A 91 -8.69 0.02 -26.25
C ASP A 91 -7.34 -0.50 -25.72
N ILE A 92 -6.51 0.37 -25.13
CA ILE A 92 -5.26 -0.07 -24.49
C ILE A 92 -5.61 -0.85 -23.22
N ALA A 93 -5.25 -2.13 -23.23
CA ALA A 93 -5.48 -3.01 -22.09
C ALA A 93 -4.60 -2.57 -20.88
N PRO A 94 -5.15 -2.53 -19.67
CA PRO A 94 -4.36 -2.20 -18.45
C PRO A 94 -3.14 -3.10 -18.27
N GLU A 95 -3.21 -4.34 -18.76
CA GLU A 95 -2.11 -5.30 -18.72
C GLU A 95 -0.90 -4.85 -19.57
N GLU A 96 -1.13 -4.11 -20.65
CA GLU A 96 -0.04 -3.55 -21.45
C GLU A 96 0.72 -2.45 -20.68
N LEU A 97 -0.01 -1.65 -19.89
CA LEU A 97 0.57 -0.62 -19.04
C LEU A 97 1.29 -1.24 -17.82
N SER A 98 0.78 -2.36 -17.31
CA SER A 98 1.36 -3.07 -16.18
C SER A 98 2.73 -3.71 -16.51
N ALA A 99 3.09 -3.78 -17.79
CA ALA A 99 4.43 -4.22 -18.23
C ALA A 99 5.54 -3.25 -17.81
N LEU A 100 5.21 -2.02 -17.39
CA LEU A 100 6.18 -1.08 -16.81
C LEU A 100 6.50 -1.49 -15.37
N PRO A 101 7.77 -1.88 -15.08
CA PRO A 101 8.13 -2.37 -13.76
C PRO A 101 7.85 -1.34 -12.65
N GLY A 102 7.14 -1.76 -11.62
CA GLY A 102 6.88 -0.94 -10.44
C GLY A 102 5.75 0.08 -10.57
N ILE A 103 5.07 0.17 -11.71
CA ILE A 103 4.00 1.16 -11.92
C ILE A 103 2.81 0.92 -10.97
N GLN A 104 2.43 -0.34 -10.78
CA GLN A 104 1.30 -0.70 -9.91
C GLN A 104 1.61 -0.37 -8.45
N GLU A 105 2.81 -0.69 -7.99
CA GLU A 105 3.25 -0.46 -6.61
C GLU A 105 3.34 1.05 -6.30
N VAL A 106 3.93 1.83 -7.21
CA VAL A 106 4.01 3.29 -7.06
C VAL A 106 2.62 3.91 -7.06
N LEU A 107 1.76 3.47 -7.97
CA LEU A 107 0.39 3.98 -8.06
C LEU A 107 -0.42 3.60 -6.81
N GLY A 108 -0.30 2.36 -6.33
CA GLY A 108 -0.94 1.91 -5.09
C GLY A 108 -0.50 2.72 -3.87
N LEU A 109 0.81 2.95 -3.74
CA LEU A 109 1.33 3.75 -2.63
C LEU A 109 0.96 5.24 -2.74
N HIS A 110 0.91 5.78 -3.95
CA HIS A 110 0.42 7.14 -4.18
C HIS A 110 -1.06 7.26 -3.75
N GLU A 111 -1.89 6.28 -4.09
CA GLU A 111 -3.30 6.25 -3.68
C GLU A 111 -3.45 6.22 -2.17
N VAL A 112 -2.66 5.40 -1.48
CA VAL A 112 -2.62 5.38 0.00
C VAL A 112 -2.21 6.75 0.56
N GLY A 113 -1.21 7.41 -0.03
CA GLY A 113 -0.77 8.75 0.37
C GLY A 113 -1.88 9.79 0.23
N GLU A 114 -2.63 9.77 -0.86
CA GLU A 114 -3.80 10.64 -1.08
C GLU A 114 -4.91 10.38 -0.05
N LEU A 115 -5.20 9.12 0.25
CA LEU A 115 -6.17 8.75 1.29
C LEU A 115 -5.71 9.26 2.66
N ALA A 116 -4.44 9.07 3.02
CA ALA A 116 -3.86 9.51 4.29
C ALA A 116 -3.88 11.03 4.46
N THR A 117 -3.83 11.78 3.37
CA THR A 117 -3.83 13.25 3.41
C THR A 117 -5.20 13.87 3.18
N SER A 118 -6.22 13.08 2.92
CA SER A 118 -7.59 13.54 2.61
C SER A 118 -8.30 14.23 3.78
N GLY A 119 -7.87 13.99 5.03
CA GLY A 119 -8.53 14.48 6.24
C GLY A 119 -9.80 13.73 6.63
N GLN A 120 -10.15 12.67 5.92
CA GLN A 120 -11.32 11.85 6.23
C GLN A 120 -11.09 10.94 7.44
N TRP A 121 -9.86 10.50 7.64
CA TRP A 121 -9.43 9.61 8.71
C TRP A 121 -8.35 10.26 9.56
N ASP A 122 -8.32 9.92 10.84
CA ASP A 122 -7.29 10.33 11.77
C ASP A 122 -6.06 9.45 11.65
N HIS A 123 -6.28 8.16 11.33
CA HIS A 123 -5.24 7.15 11.12
C HIS A 123 -5.51 6.34 9.85
N VAL A 124 -4.45 6.10 9.07
CA VAL A 124 -4.47 5.15 7.94
C VAL A 124 -3.43 4.07 8.22
N ALA A 125 -3.90 2.85 8.44
CA ALA A 125 -3.07 1.67 8.63
C ALA A 125 -2.90 0.93 7.30
N VAL A 126 -1.67 0.64 6.88
CA VAL A 126 -1.39 -0.12 5.67
C VAL A 126 -0.95 -1.53 6.05
N ASP A 127 -1.75 -2.53 5.65
CA ASP A 127 -1.42 -3.93 5.81
C ASP A 127 -0.66 -4.42 4.57
N CYS A 128 0.65 -4.58 4.72
CA CYS A 128 1.53 -4.97 3.63
C CYS A 128 1.62 -6.50 3.52
N ALA A 129 1.69 -7.03 2.29
CA ALA A 129 1.76 -8.46 2.02
C ALA A 129 3.02 -9.09 2.63
N SER A 130 4.17 -8.94 2.01
CA SER A 130 5.44 -9.45 2.51
C SER A 130 6.42 -8.33 2.84
N THR A 131 7.39 -8.60 3.71
CA THR A 131 8.48 -7.65 4.03
C THR A 131 9.22 -7.21 2.77
N ALA A 132 9.50 -8.13 1.84
CA ALA A 132 10.22 -7.83 0.61
C ALA A 132 9.40 -6.93 -0.31
N ASP A 133 8.09 -7.18 -0.45
CA ASP A 133 7.19 -6.35 -1.25
C ASP A 133 6.99 -4.98 -0.62
N ALA A 134 6.86 -4.91 0.71
CA ALA A 134 6.77 -3.65 1.44
C ALA A 134 8.03 -2.78 1.22
N LEU A 135 9.24 -3.35 1.39
CA LEU A 135 10.49 -2.63 1.16
C LEU A 135 10.62 -2.18 -0.29
N ARG A 136 10.24 -3.03 -1.25
CA ARG A 136 10.23 -2.68 -2.67
C ARG A 136 9.27 -1.51 -2.93
N MET A 137 8.05 -1.60 -2.44
CA MET A 137 7.02 -0.56 -2.58
C MET A 137 7.49 0.78 -2.01
N LEU A 138 8.12 0.79 -0.83
CA LEU A 138 8.65 2.00 -0.19
C LEU A 138 9.85 2.60 -0.93
N THR A 139 10.64 1.79 -1.64
CA THR A 139 11.84 2.25 -2.38
C THR A 139 11.47 2.85 -3.75
N LEU A 140 10.38 2.37 -4.36
CA LEU A 140 9.99 2.74 -5.73
C LEU A 140 9.75 4.23 -5.94
N PRO A 141 9.07 5.00 -5.05
CA PRO A 141 8.85 6.42 -5.28
C PRO A 141 10.15 7.20 -5.51
N ALA A 142 11.18 6.93 -4.72
CA ALA A 142 12.48 7.60 -4.86
C ALA A 142 13.24 7.20 -6.14
N THR A 143 13.06 5.97 -6.61
CA THR A 143 13.80 5.42 -7.77
C THR A 143 13.03 5.53 -9.08
N PHE A 144 11.71 5.61 -9.04
CA PHE A 144 10.86 5.63 -10.23
C PHE A 144 11.14 6.84 -11.12
N GLY A 145 11.25 8.02 -10.54
CA GLY A 145 11.58 9.24 -11.28
C GLY A 145 12.94 9.15 -11.99
N LEU A 146 13.94 8.58 -11.30
CA LEU A 146 15.29 8.35 -11.89
C LEU A 146 15.24 7.31 -13.00
N TYR A 147 14.48 6.22 -12.81
CA TYR A 147 14.28 5.20 -13.83
C TYR A 147 13.62 5.79 -15.07
N LEU A 148 12.53 6.54 -14.87
CA LEU A 148 11.79 7.17 -15.95
C LEU A 148 12.68 8.17 -16.73
N GLU A 149 13.46 8.99 -16.02
CA GLU A 149 14.36 9.96 -16.66
C GLU A 149 15.48 9.25 -17.45
N ARG A 150 15.94 8.11 -16.98
CA ARG A 150 16.96 7.31 -17.66
C ARG A 150 16.43 6.54 -18.86
N ALA A 151 15.25 5.93 -18.73
CA ALA A 151 14.62 5.14 -19.79
C ALA A 151 14.02 6.04 -20.88
N TRP A 152 13.47 7.15 -20.48
CA TRP A 152 12.80 8.10 -21.37
C TRP A 152 12.99 9.55 -20.91
N PRO A 153 14.12 10.17 -21.27
CA PRO A 153 14.48 11.51 -20.82
C PRO A 153 13.42 12.57 -21.16
N ARG A 154 13.20 13.52 -20.26
CA ARG A 154 12.17 14.56 -20.39
C ARG A 154 12.22 15.31 -21.72
N HIS A 155 13.40 15.63 -22.24
CA HIS A 155 13.55 16.30 -23.52
C HIS A 155 13.01 15.46 -24.69
N ARG A 156 13.13 14.13 -24.64
CA ARG A 156 12.56 13.22 -25.64
C ARG A 156 11.04 13.12 -25.48
N ARG A 157 10.53 13.03 -24.24
CA ARG A 157 9.08 13.02 -23.98
C ARG A 157 8.41 14.25 -24.59
N LEU A 158 8.97 15.43 -24.38
CA LEU A 158 8.44 16.70 -24.91
C LEU A 158 8.52 16.80 -26.45
N SER A 159 9.51 16.16 -27.09
CA SER A 159 9.65 16.20 -28.56
C SER A 159 8.78 15.16 -29.28
N THR A 160 8.45 14.03 -28.62
CA THR A 160 7.73 12.91 -29.26
C THR A 160 6.20 13.01 -29.08
N GLY A 161 5.70 13.73 -28.07
CA GLY A 161 4.28 13.80 -27.73
C GLY A 161 3.39 14.62 -28.68
N GLY A 162 3.93 15.10 -29.82
CA GLY A 162 3.18 15.94 -30.76
C GLY A 162 2.40 15.18 -31.84
N ASP A 163 2.89 14.02 -32.25
CA ASP A 163 2.43 13.36 -33.47
C ASP A 163 1.64 12.06 -33.25
N ASP A 164 1.68 11.47 -32.03
CA ASP A 164 0.98 10.23 -31.71
C ASP A 164 0.24 10.32 -30.38
N ALA A 165 -1.09 10.14 -30.44
CA ALA A 165 -1.98 10.24 -29.31
C ALA A 165 -1.67 9.22 -28.19
N ARG A 166 -1.29 7.98 -28.58
CA ARG A 166 -0.95 6.91 -27.63
C ARG A 166 0.30 7.27 -26.83
N THR A 167 1.35 7.71 -27.52
CA THR A 167 2.59 8.13 -26.88
C THR A 167 2.36 9.35 -25.99
N ALA A 168 1.56 10.33 -26.42
CA ALA A 168 1.23 11.50 -25.61
C ALA A 168 0.46 11.13 -24.33
N ALA A 169 -0.50 10.20 -24.41
CA ALA A 169 -1.29 9.74 -23.26
C ALA A 169 -0.43 8.94 -22.26
N VAL A 170 0.43 8.05 -22.73
CA VAL A 170 1.38 7.31 -21.86
C VAL A 170 2.33 8.28 -21.16
N ILE A 171 2.87 9.28 -21.86
CA ILE A 171 3.70 10.32 -21.25
C ILE A 171 2.93 11.07 -20.17
N ALA A 172 1.68 11.46 -20.40
CA ALA A 172 0.87 12.15 -19.42
C ALA A 172 0.60 11.30 -18.17
N LEU A 173 0.34 10.00 -18.34
CA LEU A 173 0.23 9.06 -17.22
C LEU A 173 1.51 9.02 -16.39
N LEU A 174 2.66 8.82 -17.05
CA LEU A 174 3.95 8.72 -16.38
C LEU A 174 4.34 10.02 -15.68
N GLU A 175 4.07 11.18 -16.27
CA GLU A 175 4.33 12.48 -15.65
C GLU A 175 3.42 12.72 -14.44
N ARG A 176 2.15 12.32 -14.51
CA ARG A 176 1.22 12.41 -13.37
C ARG A 176 1.66 11.52 -12.21
N ILE A 177 2.08 10.28 -12.49
CA ILE A 177 2.63 9.37 -11.46
C ILE A 177 3.93 9.96 -10.90
N SER A 178 4.82 10.45 -11.75
CA SER A 178 6.11 11.01 -11.32
C SER A 178 5.96 12.25 -10.46
N ALA A 179 4.99 13.13 -10.76
CA ALA A 179 4.73 14.31 -9.95
C ALA A 179 4.32 13.99 -8.51
N GLY A 180 3.60 12.86 -8.31
CA GLY A 180 3.22 12.38 -6.98
C GLY A 180 4.36 11.73 -6.18
N THR A 181 5.44 11.28 -6.85
CA THR A 181 6.49 10.50 -6.17
C THR A 181 7.34 11.32 -5.19
N GLU A 182 7.58 12.61 -5.48
CA GLU A 182 8.33 13.49 -4.57
C GLU A 182 7.54 13.79 -3.30
N GLN A 183 6.24 14.08 -3.43
CA GLN A 183 5.35 14.31 -2.29
C GLN A 183 5.23 13.05 -1.43
N LEU A 184 5.09 11.91 -2.08
CA LEU A 184 5.01 10.61 -1.41
C LEU A 184 6.31 10.28 -0.68
N SER A 185 7.47 10.48 -1.31
CA SER A 185 8.78 10.28 -0.65
C SER A 185 8.94 11.18 0.57
N SER A 186 8.51 12.45 0.47
CA SER A 186 8.53 13.38 1.59
C SER A 186 7.60 12.92 2.72
N LEU A 187 6.40 12.43 2.39
CA LEU A 187 5.46 11.89 3.38
C LEU A 187 6.04 10.67 4.10
N LEU A 188 6.62 9.71 3.37
CA LEU A 188 7.16 8.48 3.93
C LEU A 188 8.36 8.70 4.87
N THR A 189 9.10 9.79 4.68
CA THR A 189 10.25 10.17 5.53
C THR A 189 9.88 11.14 6.65
N ASP A 190 8.62 11.57 6.72
CA ASP A 190 8.11 12.41 7.78
C ASP A 190 7.71 11.54 9.00
N GLY A 191 8.62 11.38 9.94
CA GLY A 191 8.44 10.57 11.13
C GLY A 191 7.37 11.03 12.12
N GLU A 192 6.89 12.28 11.99
CA GLU A 192 5.74 12.78 12.77
C GLU A 192 4.40 12.28 12.21
N ARG A 193 4.39 11.87 10.94
CA ARG A 193 3.17 11.47 10.22
C ARG A 193 3.14 10.00 9.87
N VAL A 194 4.29 9.39 9.60
CA VAL A 194 4.41 8.01 9.13
C VAL A 194 5.40 7.23 9.98
N SER A 195 4.98 6.06 10.44
CA SER A 195 5.86 5.11 11.10
C SER A 195 5.59 3.69 10.62
N ALA A 196 6.66 2.90 10.47
CA ALA A 196 6.59 1.48 10.19
C ALA A 196 6.56 0.69 11.50
N HIS A 197 5.71 -0.34 11.57
CA HIS A 197 5.69 -1.29 12.68
C HIS A 197 6.21 -2.63 12.16
N LEU A 198 7.30 -3.13 12.73
CA LEU A 198 7.86 -4.43 12.38
C LEU A 198 7.23 -5.50 13.26
N VAL A 199 6.64 -6.50 12.58
CA VAL A 199 6.04 -7.67 13.27
C VAL A 199 6.90 -8.89 13.00
N MET A 200 7.29 -9.60 14.06
CA MET A 200 8.11 -10.80 13.97
C MET A 200 7.65 -11.86 14.98
N THR A 201 8.05 -13.10 14.75
CA THR A 201 8.00 -14.16 15.76
C THR A 201 9.32 -14.23 16.53
N ALA A 202 9.35 -14.91 17.69
CA ALA A 202 10.54 -14.99 18.54
C ALA A 202 11.64 -15.94 18.02
N GLU A 203 11.61 -16.31 16.74
CA GLU A 203 12.57 -17.19 16.10
C GLU A 203 13.85 -16.46 15.68
N ARG A 204 15.02 -17.10 15.86
CA ARG A 204 16.32 -16.50 15.54
C ARG A 204 16.44 -16.02 14.10
N VAL A 205 15.90 -16.78 13.15
CA VAL A 205 15.96 -16.43 11.71
C VAL A 205 15.11 -15.19 11.45
N VAL A 206 13.89 -15.14 11.97
CA VAL A 206 12.97 -14.03 11.83
C VAL A 206 13.50 -12.77 12.52
N ALA A 207 14.10 -12.91 13.72
CA ALA A 207 14.76 -11.79 14.40
C ALA A 207 15.94 -11.23 13.59
N ALA A 208 16.76 -12.08 12.97
CA ALA A 208 17.85 -11.63 12.11
C ALA A 208 17.34 -10.94 10.83
N GLU A 209 16.20 -11.36 10.29
CA GLU A 209 15.53 -10.70 9.17
C GLU A 209 14.97 -9.33 9.59
N ALA A 210 14.33 -9.25 10.76
CA ALA A 210 13.82 -8.00 11.30
C ALA A 210 14.92 -6.95 11.48
N VAL A 211 16.12 -7.35 11.94
CA VAL A 211 17.29 -6.45 12.04
C VAL A 211 17.73 -5.94 10.68
N ARG A 212 17.75 -6.79 9.65
CA ARG A 212 18.06 -6.35 8.26
C ARG A 212 17.01 -5.40 7.72
N THR A 213 15.74 -5.70 7.97
CA THR A 213 14.60 -4.85 7.57
C THR A 213 14.68 -3.47 8.25
N LEU A 214 14.97 -3.45 9.56
CA LEU A 214 15.19 -2.21 10.31
C LEU A 214 16.30 -1.36 9.66
N GLY A 215 17.44 -2.00 9.33
CA GLY A 215 18.53 -1.31 8.62
C GLY A 215 18.12 -0.76 7.26
N SER A 216 17.31 -1.50 6.50
CA SER A 216 16.79 -1.04 5.21
C SER A 216 15.85 0.16 5.35
N LEU A 217 14.90 0.11 6.30
CA LEU A 217 13.99 1.23 6.58
C LEU A 217 14.75 2.48 7.03
N ALA A 218 15.76 2.32 7.90
CA ALA A 218 16.62 3.43 8.34
C ALA A 218 17.37 4.08 7.17
N LEU A 219 17.89 3.28 6.22
CA LEU A 219 18.56 3.80 5.02
C LEU A 219 17.59 4.54 4.09
N MET A 220 16.31 4.17 4.08
CA MET A 220 15.27 4.89 3.34
C MET A 220 14.75 6.14 4.06
N GLY A 221 15.15 6.37 5.31
CA GLY A 221 14.64 7.46 6.15
C GLY A 221 13.24 7.20 6.72
N VAL A 222 12.74 5.96 6.64
CA VAL A 222 11.43 5.60 7.20
C VAL A 222 11.58 5.31 8.68
N GLN A 223 10.81 5.99 9.51
CA GLN A 223 10.83 5.79 10.96
C GLN A 223 10.17 4.46 11.33
N VAL A 224 10.81 3.70 12.23
CA VAL A 224 10.21 2.52 12.86
C VAL A 224 9.67 2.93 14.22
N GLY A 225 8.34 2.84 14.39
CA GLY A 225 7.67 3.19 15.64
C GLY A 225 7.75 2.07 16.65
N GLU A 226 7.47 0.84 16.21
CA GLU A 226 7.43 -0.31 17.12
C GLU A 226 8.01 -1.57 16.48
N LEU A 227 8.60 -2.41 17.34
CA LEU A 227 8.95 -3.80 17.02
C LEU A 227 8.05 -4.72 17.85
N ILE A 228 7.18 -5.46 17.19
CA ILE A 228 6.16 -6.29 17.83
C ILE A 228 6.55 -7.75 17.69
N VAL A 229 6.77 -8.43 18.82
CA VAL A 229 6.99 -9.88 18.85
C VAL A 229 5.65 -10.56 19.04
N ASN A 230 5.18 -11.24 17.99
CA ASN A 230 3.91 -11.93 17.95
C ASN A 230 4.09 -13.44 18.21
N GLN A 231 3.00 -14.14 18.52
CA GLN A 231 2.98 -15.59 18.78
C GLN A 231 3.96 -16.04 19.87
N VAL A 232 4.13 -15.21 20.89
CA VAL A 232 4.93 -15.58 22.06
C VAL A 232 4.13 -16.57 22.88
N LEU A 233 4.66 -17.78 23.05
CA LEU A 233 4.10 -18.74 23.99
C LEU A 233 4.45 -18.27 25.42
N VAL A 234 3.45 -17.78 26.12
CA VAL A 234 3.58 -17.52 27.57
C VAL A 234 3.39 -18.87 28.25
N GLN A 235 4.45 -19.38 28.88
CA GLN A 235 4.34 -20.56 29.70
C GLN A 235 3.52 -20.17 30.93
N ASP A 236 2.29 -20.63 31.00
CA ASP A 236 1.46 -20.54 32.19
C ASP A 236 1.87 -21.69 33.08
N ASP A 237 2.47 -21.39 34.22
CA ASP A 237 2.91 -22.39 35.23
C ASP A 237 1.73 -23.20 35.79
N SER A 238 0.50 -22.90 35.42
CA SER A 238 -0.71 -23.62 35.82
C SER A 238 -1.01 -24.90 35.01
N TYR A 239 -0.34 -25.09 33.83
CA TYR A 239 -0.49 -26.33 33.06
C TYR A 239 0.55 -27.37 33.46
N GLU A 240 0.20 -28.29 34.37
CA GLU A 240 0.90 -29.54 34.52
C GLU A 240 0.78 -30.37 33.23
N TYR A 241 1.89 -30.55 32.53
CA TYR A 241 1.98 -31.44 31.37
C TYR A 241 1.83 -32.90 31.80
N HIS A 242 0.60 -33.34 32.04
CA HIS A 242 0.31 -34.76 32.18
C HIS A 242 0.16 -35.39 30.80
N ASN A 243 1.15 -36.19 30.40
CA ASN A 243 1.12 -37.13 29.28
C ASN A 243 1.23 -36.55 27.85
N LEU A 244 2.34 -35.91 27.51
CA LEU A 244 2.80 -35.98 26.15
C LEU A 244 3.54 -37.31 25.94
N PRO A 245 3.16 -38.13 24.90
CA PRO A 245 3.94 -39.31 24.55
C PRO A 245 5.36 -38.86 24.18
N GLU A 246 6.37 -39.52 24.69
CA GLU A 246 7.76 -39.29 24.32
C GLU A 246 7.89 -39.46 22.80
N HIS A 247 8.15 -38.37 22.08
CA HIS A 247 8.52 -38.47 20.67
C HIS A 247 9.89 -39.17 20.59
N PRO A 248 10.01 -40.25 19.81
CA PRO A 248 11.30 -40.86 19.55
C PRO A 248 12.20 -39.80 18.89
N ALA A 249 13.37 -39.60 19.44
CA ALA A 249 14.41 -38.74 18.90
C ALA A 249 14.76 -39.16 17.47
N PHE A 250 14.71 -38.20 16.54
CA PHE A 250 15.35 -38.31 15.24
C PHE A 250 16.84 -38.04 15.35
#